data_7c552355249660e3e5da5326db10b086
#
_entry.id   7c552355249660e3e5da5326db10b086
#
_cell.length_a   1.000
_cell.length_b   1.000
_cell.length_c   1.000
_cell.angle_alpha   90.00
_cell.angle_beta   90.00
_cell.angle_gamma   90.00
#
_symmetry.space_group_name_H-M   'P 1'
#
loop_
_entity.id
_entity.type
_entity.pdbx_description
1 polymer ?
#
loop_
_entity_poly.entity_id
_entity_poly.type
_entity_poly.pdbx_seq_one_letter_code
_entity_poly.pdbx_strand_id
1 'polypeptide(L)'
;MYEELYNKAVENDLDLVKADFYRFKRNDDNGNMTLVYNHLSPNAEDYNVVFNPSETPSAIRFIMNTWSGIYKRSFIEEYHIRHNETPGASFQDNGFWFQTFIYAKRAMIVNKPYYMNRRDNPNSSVHSREKVYCVNVEYDHIRDILVKDPEIWERFRGVYWLKKYHNYNETIRRIGPEFKKDYIRRYSSEFKRAMEMQEIDQTIFTKLEWANIQFIIKSPDDYYYTRIACTDRERKLE
;
A
#
# COMPACT_ATOMS: atom_id res chain seq x y z
N MET A 1 -11.77 -9.93 18.15
CA MET A 1 -10.55 -9.35 17.55
C MET A 1 -9.55 -8.91 18.61
N TYR A 2 -9.82 -7.87 19.39
CA TYR A 2 -8.81 -7.28 20.30
C TYR A 2 -8.27 -8.27 21.34
N GLU A 3 -9.12 -9.02 22.01
CA GLU A 3 -8.73 -10.04 23.01
C GLU A 3 -7.77 -11.08 22.41
N GLU A 4 -8.13 -11.69 21.28
CA GLU A 4 -7.30 -12.73 20.66
C GLU A 4 -5.96 -12.19 20.16
N LEU A 5 -5.96 -10.99 19.54
CA LEU A 5 -4.72 -10.35 19.09
C LEU A 5 -3.85 -9.92 20.27
N TYR A 6 -4.46 -9.41 21.35
CA TYR A 6 -3.76 -9.04 22.57
C TYR A 6 -3.07 -10.23 23.23
N ASN A 7 -3.80 -11.35 23.39
CA ASN A 7 -3.23 -12.58 23.95
C ASN A 7 -2.03 -13.05 23.12
N LYS A 8 -2.16 -13.10 21.79
CA LYS A 8 -1.04 -13.43 20.90
C LYS A 8 0.14 -12.47 21.04
N ALA A 9 -0.14 -11.16 21.16
CA ALA A 9 0.90 -10.16 21.33
C ALA A 9 1.66 -10.32 22.63
N VAL A 10 0.98 -10.63 23.75
CA VAL A 10 1.59 -10.85 25.06
C VAL A 10 2.36 -12.17 25.08
N GLU A 11 1.74 -13.26 24.63
CA GLU A 11 2.35 -14.60 24.61
C GLU A 11 3.65 -14.67 23.80
N ASN A 12 3.75 -13.85 22.74
CA ASN A 12 4.88 -13.87 21.83
C ASN A 12 5.75 -12.61 21.90
N ASP A 13 5.49 -11.69 22.85
CA ASP A 13 6.18 -10.39 23.00
C ASP A 13 6.29 -9.64 21.67
N LEU A 14 5.15 -9.37 21.04
CA LEU A 14 5.09 -8.75 19.69
C LEU A 14 5.06 -7.22 19.77
N ASP A 15 5.74 -6.59 18.82
CA ASP A 15 5.64 -5.15 18.56
C ASP A 15 4.32 -4.81 17.88
N LEU A 16 3.88 -5.71 16.98
CA LEU A 16 2.60 -5.61 16.30
C LEU A 16 2.05 -7.00 15.94
N VAL A 17 0.73 -7.10 15.89
CA VAL A 17 0.03 -8.25 15.33
C VAL A 17 -1.12 -7.77 14.47
N LYS A 18 -1.23 -8.33 13.28
CA LYS A 18 -2.26 -8.00 12.29
C LYS A 18 -3.05 -9.24 11.88
N ALA A 19 -4.23 -9.04 11.35
CA ALA A 19 -5.10 -10.13 10.93
C ALA A 19 -5.70 -9.85 9.56
N ASP A 20 -6.11 -10.90 8.89
CA ASP A 20 -6.89 -10.85 7.67
C ASP A 20 -8.22 -10.09 7.88
N PHE A 21 -8.91 -9.79 6.80
CA PHE A 21 -10.12 -9.00 6.86
C PHE A 21 -11.07 -9.33 5.72
N TYR A 22 -12.34 -8.95 5.89
CA TYR A 22 -13.30 -8.91 4.79
C TYR A 22 -13.41 -7.52 4.20
N ARG A 23 -13.50 -7.43 2.87
CA ARG A 23 -14.15 -6.30 2.20
C ARG A 23 -15.61 -6.65 2.00
N PHE A 24 -16.50 -5.70 2.25
CA PHE A 24 -17.90 -5.90 1.98
C PHE A 24 -18.51 -4.72 1.22
N LYS A 25 -19.50 -5.06 0.41
CA LYS A 25 -20.38 -4.13 -0.30
C LYS A 25 -21.81 -4.58 -0.07
N ARG A 26 -22.72 -3.68 0.27
CA ARG A 26 -24.15 -3.96 0.28
C ARG A 26 -24.60 -3.98 -1.16
N ASN A 27 -25.27 -5.07 -1.53
CA ASN A 27 -25.99 -5.14 -2.79
C ASN A 27 -27.34 -4.48 -2.53
N ASP A 28 -27.74 -3.60 -3.40
CA ASP A 28 -28.93 -2.75 -3.37
C ASP A 28 -30.15 -3.32 -2.61
N ASP A 29 -31.19 -2.61 -2.49
CA ASP A 29 -32.56 -2.81 -1.91
C ASP A 29 -32.93 -4.11 -1.15
N ASN A 30 -32.28 -5.23 -1.39
CA ASN A 30 -32.58 -6.52 -0.76
C ASN A 30 -31.76 -6.85 0.50
N GLY A 31 -30.89 -5.96 0.96
CA GLY A 31 -30.06 -6.17 2.15
C GLY A 31 -28.95 -7.22 2.03
N ASN A 32 -28.78 -7.83 0.87
CA ASN A 32 -27.70 -8.78 0.60
C ASN A 32 -26.33 -8.07 0.61
N MET A 33 -25.32 -8.79 1.12
CA MET A 33 -23.93 -8.29 1.13
C MET A 33 -23.02 -9.21 0.32
N THR A 34 -22.17 -8.61 -0.50
CA THR A 34 -21.03 -9.32 -1.09
C THR A 34 -19.86 -9.21 -0.13
N LEU A 35 -19.32 -10.34 0.30
CA LEU A 35 -18.15 -10.46 1.15
C LEU A 35 -16.98 -11.02 0.35
N VAL A 36 -15.84 -10.34 0.42
CA VAL A 36 -14.59 -10.81 -0.18
C VAL A 36 -13.54 -10.94 0.91
N TYR A 37 -13.07 -12.17 1.11
CA TYR A 37 -11.95 -12.43 2.03
C TYR A 37 -10.66 -11.84 1.46
N ASN A 38 -9.90 -11.17 2.30
CA ASN A 38 -8.61 -10.58 1.93
C ASN A 38 -7.53 -11.07 2.87
N HIS A 39 -6.59 -11.81 2.31
CA HIS A 39 -5.38 -12.26 2.99
C HIS A 39 -4.36 -11.13 3.04
N LEU A 40 -3.68 -10.96 4.18
CA LEU A 40 -2.56 -10.01 4.32
C LEU A 40 -1.33 -10.47 3.54
N SER A 41 -1.06 -11.77 3.55
CA SER A 41 -0.01 -12.40 2.73
C SER A 41 -0.61 -13.38 1.71
N PRO A 42 -0.01 -13.51 0.53
CA PRO A 42 -0.37 -14.56 -0.42
C PRO A 42 0.09 -15.96 0.02
N ASN A 43 1.02 -16.06 0.98
CA ASN A 43 1.62 -17.31 1.39
C ASN A 43 1.06 -17.78 2.74
N ALA A 44 0.66 -19.05 2.83
CA ALA A 44 0.11 -19.63 4.06
C ALA A 44 1.15 -19.73 5.18
N GLU A 45 2.41 -19.95 4.84
CA GLU A 45 3.53 -20.09 5.77
C GLU A 45 3.88 -18.80 6.53
N ASP A 46 3.45 -17.64 6.04
CA ASP A 46 3.68 -16.35 6.71
C ASP A 46 2.80 -16.16 7.96
N TYR A 47 1.77 -17.01 8.13
CA TYR A 47 0.76 -16.82 9.17
C TYR A 47 1.09 -17.54 10.48
N ASN A 48 0.72 -16.91 11.60
CA ASN A 48 0.84 -17.42 12.96
C ASN A 48 2.29 -17.76 13.38
N VAL A 49 3.25 -17.16 12.72
CA VAL A 49 4.67 -17.23 13.06
C VAL A 49 5.18 -15.85 13.45
N VAL A 50 6.13 -15.80 14.37
CA VAL A 50 6.83 -14.55 14.70
C VAL A 50 7.89 -14.29 13.65
N PHE A 51 7.89 -13.10 13.07
CA PHE A 51 8.85 -12.70 12.06
C PHE A 51 9.37 -11.28 12.28
N ASN A 52 10.54 -11.00 11.74
CA ASN A 52 11.08 -9.65 11.62
C ASN A 52 10.77 -9.14 10.20
N PRO A 53 9.93 -8.08 10.04
CA PRO A 53 9.56 -7.60 8.72
C PRO A 53 10.76 -7.21 7.83
N SER A 54 11.82 -6.70 8.45
CA SER A 54 13.03 -6.29 7.72
C SER A 54 13.90 -7.46 7.23
N GLU A 55 13.67 -8.67 7.74
CA GLU A 55 14.42 -9.89 7.40
C GLU A 55 13.56 -10.90 6.65
N THR A 56 12.27 -10.61 6.45
CA THR A 56 11.30 -11.52 5.84
C THR A 56 11.01 -11.10 4.39
N PRO A 57 11.53 -11.80 3.37
CA PRO A 57 11.36 -11.41 1.97
C PRO A 57 9.91 -11.32 1.50
N SER A 58 9.02 -12.18 2.03
CA SER A 58 7.59 -12.17 1.69
C SER A 58 6.87 -10.90 2.20
N ALA A 59 7.36 -10.26 3.26
CA ALA A 59 6.72 -9.08 3.86
C ALA A 59 6.59 -7.90 2.88
N ILE A 60 7.43 -7.84 1.85
CA ILE A 60 7.33 -6.84 0.76
C ILE A 60 5.97 -6.90 0.05
N ARG A 61 5.31 -8.06 0.03
CA ARG A 61 4.03 -8.29 -0.63
C ARG A 61 2.82 -8.09 0.28
N PHE A 62 3.00 -7.94 1.58
CA PHE A 62 1.89 -7.82 2.52
C PHE A 62 1.03 -6.59 2.22
N ILE A 63 -0.28 -6.73 2.45
CA ILE A 63 -1.22 -5.61 2.27
C ILE A 63 -0.92 -4.51 3.29
N MET A 64 -0.74 -3.30 2.78
CA MET A 64 -0.62 -2.11 3.63
C MET A 64 -1.99 -1.70 4.14
N ASN A 65 -2.18 -1.81 5.44
CA ASN A 65 -3.30 -1.24 6.18
C ASN A 65 -2.90 -1.03 7.63
N THR A 66 -3.63 -0.23 8.38
CA THR A 66 -3.34 0.05 9.80
C THR A 66 -4.42 -0.47 10.73
N TRP A 67 -5.62 -0.66 10.23
CA TRP A 67 -6.83 -0.92 11.01
C TRP A 67 -7.11 -2.41 11.29
N SER A 68 -6.41 -3.35 10.68
CA SER A 68 -6.63 -4.79 10.89
C SER A 68 -5.71 -5.41 11.95
N GLY A 69 -5.20 -4.62 12.88
CA GLY A 69 -4.25 -5.10 13.88
C GLY A 69 -4.18 -4.22 15.12
N ILE A 70 -3.29 -4.59 16.01
CA ILE A 70 -2.89 -3.81 17.19
C ILE A 70 -1.38 -3.66 17.24
N TYR A 71 -0.93 -2.62 17.95
CA TYR A 71 0.47 -2.21 18.04
C TYR A 71 0.82 -2.00 19.51
N LYS A 72 2.01 -2.43 19.92
CA LYS A 72 2.53 -2.20 21.27
C LYS A 72 2.77 -0.70 21.45
N ARG A 73 2.15 -0.10 22.46
CA ARG A 73 2.22 1.35 22.68
C ARG A 73 3.66 1.83 22.88
N SER A 74 4.44 1.13 23.70
CA SER A 74 5.84 1.48 23.94
C SER A 74 6.68 1.45 22.65
N PHE A 75 6.42 0.50 21.75
CA PHE A 75 7.05 0.45 20.43
C PHE A 75 6.72 1.70 19.58
N ILE A 76 5.44 2.09 19.51
CA ILE A 76 5.01 3.29 18.79
C ILE A 76 5.65 4.56 19.37
N GLU A 77 5.76 4.64 20.71
CA GLU A 77 6.35 5.78 21.41
C GLU A 77 7.87 5.83 21.24
N GLU A 78 8.57 4.71 21.37
CA GLU A 78 10.02 4.56 21.23
C GLU A 78 10.52 5.05 19.87
N TYR A 79 9.86 4.64 18.78
CA TYR A 79 10.26 5.01 17.43
C TYR A 79 9.51 6.24 16.87
N HIS A 80 8.76 6.95 17.70
CA HIS A 80 7.99 8.14 17.33
C HIS A 80 7.12 7.93 16.08
N ILE A 81 6.54 6.74 15.94
CA ILE A 81 5.73 6.37 14.77
C ILE A 81 4.47 7.23 14.73
N ARG A 82 4.26 7.95 13.63
CA ARG A 82 3.12 8.86 13.45
C ARG A 82 2.62 8.81 12.00
N HIS A 83 1.34 9.12 11.84
CA HIS A 83 0.80 9.44 10.52
C HIS A 83 1.34 10.80 10.04
N ASN A 84 1.50 10.93 8.73
CA ASN A 84 1.78 12.22 8.12
C ASN A 84 0.55 13.15 8.28
N GLU A 85 0.70 14.28 8.95
CA GLU A 85 -0.41 15.20 9.27
C GLU A 85 -0.75 16.11 8.08
N THR A 86 -1.04 15.52 6.92
CA THR A 86 -1.50 16.25 5.74
C THR A 86 -3.02 16.44 5.76
N PRO A 87 -3.56 17.53 5.14
CA PRO A 87 -4.99 17.76 5.10
C PRO A 87 -5.78 16.63 4.43
N GLY A 88 -6.86 16.21 5.08
CA GLY A 88 -7.75 15.16 4.57
C GLY A 88 -7.19 13.74 4.72
N ALA A 89 -8.03 12.75 4.46
CA ALA A 89 -7.64 11.33 4.53
C ALA A 89 -7.20 10.85 3.15
N SER A 90 -5.89 10.59 2.96
CA SER A 90 -5.35 10.06 1.72
C SER A 90 -3.96 9.48 1.88
N PHE A 91 -3.86 8.15 1.86
CA PHE A 91 -2.61 7.39 1.85
C PHE A 91 -1.71 7.48 3.09
N GLN A 92 -2.07 8.25 4.15
CA GLN A 92 -1.25 8.38 5.37
C GLN A 92 -1.05 7.05 6.10
N ASP A 93 -1.92 6.07 5.87
CA ASP A 93 -1.76 4.71 6.33
C ASP A 93 -0.51 4.02 5.75
N ASN A 94 -0.05 4.44 4.58
CA ASN A 94 1.17 3.90 3.98
C ASN A 94 2.43 4.29 4.78
N GLY A 95 2.57 5.57 5.13
CA GLY A 95 3.70 6.03 5.94
C GLY A 95 3.73 5.42 7.33
N PHE A 96 2.58 5.25 7.95
CA PHE A 96 2.47 4.54 9.22
C PHE A 96 2.88 3.06 9.07
N TRP A 97 2.40 2.39 8.02
CA TRP A 97 2.78 1.00 7.72
C TRP A 97 4.29 0.86 7.53
N PHE A 98 4.91 1.73 6.72
CA PHE A 98 6.36 1.70 6.51
C PHE A 98 7.11 1.83 7.83
N GLN A 99 6.79 2.83 8.66
CA GLN A 99 7.44 3.02 9.96
C GLN A 99 7.32 1.79 10.85
N THR A 100 6.13 1.18 10.92
CA THR A 100 5.95 -0.04 11.73
C THR A 100 6.77 -1.21 11.20
N PHE A 101 6.93 -1.36 9.89
CA PHE A 101 7.68 -2.47 9.29
C PHE A 101 9.20 -2.29 9.30
N ILE A 102 9.71 -1.06 9.25
CA ILE A 102 11.16 -0.81 9.37
C ILE A 102 11.67 -0.98 10.80
N TYR A 103 10.85 -0.68 11.80
CA TYR A 103 11.29 -0.69 13.20
C TYR A 103 10.89 -1.94 13.97
N ALA A 104 9.82 -2.64 13.58
CA ALA A 104 9.40 -3.86 14.27
C ALA A 104 10.44 -4.97 14.14
N LYS A 105 10.70 -5.64 15.25
CA LYS A 105 11.55 -6.84 15.33
C LYS A 105 10.73 -8.10 15.47
N ARG A 106 9.55 -8.00 16.07
CA ARG A 106 8.67 -9.12 16.35
C ARG A 106 7.25 -8.80 15.91
N ALA A 107 6.89 -9.28 14.74
CA ALA A 107 5.57 -9.11 14.14
C ALA A 107 4.91 -10.48 13.92
N MET A 108 3.60 -10.50 13.84
CA MET A 108 2.82 -11.68 13.46
C MET A 108 1.62 -11.26 12.60
N ILE A 109 1.27 -12.09 11.62
CA ILE A 109 -0.01 -12.01 10.93
C ILE A 109 -0.85 -13.25 11.22
N VAL A 110 -2.17 -13.06 11.35
CA VAL A 110 -3.14 -14.10 11.74
C VAL A 110 -4.13 -14.30 10.59
N ASN A 111 -4.31 -15.54 10.17
CA ASN A 111 -5.23 -15.93 9.09
C ASN A 111 -6.71 -15.98 9.53
N LYS A 112 -7.14 -14.99 10.33
CA LYS A 112 -8.52 -14.88 10.80
C LYS A 112 -9.06 -13.49 10.45
N PRO A 113 -10.17 -13.39 9.70
CA PRO A 113 -10.69 -12.11 9.24
C PRO A 113 -11.56 -11.46 10.30
N TYR A 114 -11.01 -10.59 11.10
CA TYR A 114 -11.75 -9.90 12.15
C TYR A 114 -12.40 -8.58 11.68
N TYR A 115 -11.78 -7.88 10.76
CA TYR A 115 -12.21 -6.54 10.37
C TYR A 115 -13.08 -6.57 9.13
N MET A 116 -14.16 -5.77 9.16
CA MET A 116 -15.09 -5.62 8.04
C MET A 116 -14.86 -4.26 7.35
N ASN A 117 -14.14 -4.26 6.24
CA ASN A 117 -13.84 -3.06 5.47
C ASN A 117 -14.97 -2.75 4.47
N ARG A 118 -15.77 -1.73 4.78
CA ARG A 118 -16.88 -1.29 3.92
C ARG A 118 -16.39 -0.58 2.65
N ARG A 119 -16.89 -0.99 1.48
CA ARG A 119 -16.46 -0.48 0.17
C ARG A 119 -17.52 0.33 -0.58
N ASP A 120 -18.75 0.37 -0.11
CA ASP A 120 -19.89 1.06 -0.71
C ASP A 120 -20.24 2.41 -0.04
N ASN A 121 -19.37 2.93 0.82
CA ASN A 121 -19.58 4.25 1.42
C ASN A 121 -19.33 5.35 0.37
N PRO A 122 -20.37 6.11 -0.06
CA PRO A 122 -20.21 7.14 -1.08
C PRO A 122 -19.32 8.31 -0.60
N ASN A 123 -19.25 8.52 0.72
CA ASN A 123 -18.41 9.57 1.34
C ASN A 123 -16.97 9.09 1.61
N SER A 124 -16.58 7.94 1.12
CA SER A 124 -15.21 7.45 1.30
C SER A 124 -14.21 8.31 0.53
N SER A 125 -13.10 8.67 1.18
CA SER A 125 -12.00 9.41 0.56
C SER A 125 -11.42 8.72 -0.68
N VAL A 126 -11.63 7.40 -0.84
CA VAL A 126 -11.20 6.66 -2.04
C VAL A 126 -11.96 7.07 -3.30
N HIS A 127 -13.11 7.74 -3.18
CA HIS A 127 -13.92 8.22 -4.31
C HIS A 127 -13.59 9.66 -4.73
N SER A 128 -12.69 10.34 -4.03
CA SER A 128 -12.29 11.71 -4.39
C SER A 128 -11.43 11.71 -5.66
N ARG A 129 -11.95 12.30 -6.73
CA ARG A 129 -11.26 12.41 -8.02
C ARG A 129 -10.21 13.52 -8.07
N GLU A 130 -10.29 14.48 -7.14
CA GLU A 130 -9.43 15.68 -7.07
C GLU A 130 -8.15 15.45 -6.27
N LYS A 131 -8.04 14.35 -5.52
CA LYS A 131 -6.87 14.02 -4.71
C LYS A 131 -5.76 13.39 -5.57
N VAL A 132 -5.27 14.16 -6.53
CA VAL A 132 -4.37 13.68 -7.58
C VAL A 132 -2.98 13.34 -7.05
N TYR A 133 -2.38 14.24 -6.24
CA TYR A 133 -0.98 14.12 -5.82
C TYR A 133 -0.79 13.73 -4.35
N CYS A 134 -1.85 13.35 -3.63
CA CYS A 134 -1.73 12.98 -2.21
C CYS A 134 -0.79 11.77 -2.01
N VAL A 135 -0.83 10.81 -2.92
CA VAL A 135 0.07 9.66 -2.88
C VAL A 135 1.53 10.05 -3.09
N ASN A 136 1.80 11.04 -3.97
CA ASN A 136 3.15 11.53 -4.19
C ASN A 136 3.71 12.17 -2.92
N VAL A 137 2.93 13.04 -2.28
CA VAL A 137 3.30 13.70 -1.01
C VAL A 137 3.59 12.65 0.09
N GLU A 138 2.77 11.61 0.18
CA GLU A 138 2.98 10.55 1.16
C GLU A 138 4.26 9.75 0.86
N TYR A 139 4.51 9.41 -0.42
CA TYR A 139 5.74 8.69 -0.77
C TYR A 139 7.00 9.56 -0.65
N ASP A 140 6.91 10.86 -0.86
CA ASP A 140 8.01 11.79 -0.55
C ASP A 140 8.31 11.77 0.96
N HIS A 141 7.27 11.84 1.82
CA HIS A 141 7.42 11.70 3.27
C HIS A 141 8.01 10.35 3.70
N ILE A 142 7.56 9.24 3.11
CA ILE A 142 8.14 7.91 3.37
C ILE A 142 9.63 7.89 2.99
N ARG A 143 9.97 8.44 1.82
CA ARG A 143 11.36 8.53 1.39
C ARG A 143 12.22 9.32 2.38
N ASP A 144 11.72 10.46 2.86
CA ASP A 144 12.43 11.29 3.84
C ASP A 144 12.70 10.55 5.17
N ILE A 145 11.83 9.60 5.53
CA ILE A 145 12.07 8.72 6.69
C ILE A 145 13.15 7.70 6.38
N LEU A 146 13.01 6.99 5.24
CA LEU A 146 13.90 5.89 4.89
C LEU A 146 15.35 6.33 4.64
N VAL A 147 15.57 7.47 3.99
CA VAL A 147 16.92 7.94 3.61
C VAL A 147 17.71 8.55 4.78
N LYS A 148 17.09 8.76 5.94
CA LYS A 148 17.79 9.21 7.15
C LYS A 148 18.82 8.19 7.63
N ASP A 149 18.57 6.91 7.35
CA ASP A 149 19.45 5.82 7.66
C ASP A 149 19.78 5.04 6.37
N PRO A 150 21.05 5.07 5.91
CA PRO A 150 21.45 4.40 4.68
C PRO A 150 21.21 2.87 4.71
N GLU A 151 21.32 2.23 5.87
CA GLU A 151 21.05 0.79 6.00
C GLU A 151 19.56 0.49 5.86
N ILE A 152 18.71 1.32 6.45
CA ILE A 152 17.26 1.23 6.30
C ILE A 152 16.88 1.47 4.83
N TRP A 153 17.44 2.51 4.20
CA TRP A 153 17.16 2.78 2.78
C TRP A 153 17.54 1.60 1.90
N GLU A 154 18.75 1.08 2.03
CA GLU A 154 19.22 -0.04 1.22
C GLU A 154 18.36 -1.29 1.40
N ARG A 155 17.89 -1.54 2.62
CA ARG A 155 17.03 -2.68 2.95
C ARG A 155 15.60 -2.53 2.43
N PHE A 156 15.03 -1.32 2.48
CA PHE A 156 13.61 -1.08 2.18
C PHE A 156 13.35 -0.37 0.84
N ARG A 157 14.36 0.08 0.11
CA ARG A 157 14.16 0.76 -1.18
C ARG A 157 13.37 -0.08 -2.17
N GLY A 158 13.57 -1.39 -2.19
CA GLY A 158 12.79 -2.30 -3.02
C GLY A 158 11.30 -2.28 -2.64
N VAL A 159 11.00 -2.40 -1.33
CA VAL A 159 9.61 -2.30 -0.82
C VAL A 159 9.01 -0.95 -1.22
N TYR A 160 9.76 0.14 -1.03
CA TYR A 160 9.34 1.50 -1.36
C TYR A 160 8.91 1.60 -2.84
N TRP A 161 9.76 1.19 -3.78
CA TRP A 161 9.45 1.32 -5.21
C TRP A 161 8.34 0.39 -5.66
N LEU A 162 8.24 -0.83 -5.13
CA LEU A 162 7.14 -1.75 -5.43
C LEU A 162 5.79 -1.19 -4.95
N LYS A 163 5.73 -0.72 -3.70
CA LYS A 163 4.49 -0.16 -3.14
C LYS A 163 4.11 1.16 -3.82
N LYS A 164 5.09 2.00 -4.14
CA LYS A 164 4.87 3.22 -4.92
C LYS A 164 4.27 2.91 -6.29
N TYR A 165 4.81 1.93 -6.99
CA TYR A 165 4.26 1.44 -8.26
C TYR A 165 2.77 1.05 -8.13
N HIS A 166 2.43 0.22 -7.15
CA HIS A 166 1.06 -0.23 -6.96
C HIS A 166 0.11 0.94 -6.63
N ASN A 167 0.51 1.83 -5.73
CA ASN A 167 -0.32 2.96 -5.33
C ASN A 167 -0.46 4.03 -6.43
N TYR A 168 0.56 4.21 -7.27
CA TYR A 168 0.46 5.09 -8.42
C TYR A 168 -0.52 4.55 -9.47
N ASN A 169 -0.49 3.25 -9.74
CA ASN A 169 -1.46 2.62 -10.63
C ASN A 169 -2.90 2.68 -10.06
N GLU A 170 -3.06 2.50 -8.75
CA GLU A 170 -4.36 2.66 -8.10
C GLU A 170 -4.86 4.12 -8.19
N THR A 171 -3.97 5.09 -8.04
CA THR A 171 -4.29 6.51 -8.20
C THR A 171 -4.78 6.82 -9.62
N ILE A 172 -4.12 6.31 -10.65
CA ILE A 172 -4.54 6.49 -12.05
C ILE A 172 -5.97 5.96 -12.28
N ARG A 173 -6.38 4.89 -11.60
CA ARG A 173 -7.75 4.35 -11.69
C ARG A 173 -8.79 5.26 -11.03
N ARG A 174 -8.40 6.05 -10.04
CA ARG A 174 -9.30 6.81 -9.15
C ARG A 174 -9.47 8.26 -9.53
N ILE A 175 -8.40 8.91 -10.00
CA ILE A 175 -8.43 10.35 -10.36
C ILE A 175 -9.26 10.62 -11.61
N GLY A 176 -9.70 11.87 -11.75
CA GLY A 176 -10.45 12.33 -12.93
C GLY A 176 -9.65 12.13 -14.23
N PRO A 177 -10.35 11.80 -15.35
CA PRO A 177 -9.69 11.58 -16.64
C PRO A 177 -8.80 12.75 -17.08
N GLU A 178 -9.17 13.98 -16.74
CA GLU A 178 -8.46 15.21 -17.03
C GLU A 178 -7.07 15.27 -16.41
N PHE A 179 -6.85 14.59 -15.29
CA PHE A 179 -5.58 14.59 -14.56
C PHE A 179 -4.65 13.43 -14.97
N LYS A 180 -5.18 12.35 -15.55
CA LYS A 180 -4.46 11.09 -15.75
C LYS A 180 -3.20 11.25 -16.61
N LYS A 181 -3.29 12.03 -17.67
CA LYS A 181 -2.17 12.22 -18.63
C LYS A 181 -0.96 12.87 -17.94
N ASP A 182 -1.20 13.97 -17.22
CA ASP A 182 -0.13 14.69 -16.53
C ASP A 182 0.39 13.90 -15.33
N TYR A 183 -0.48 13.16 -14.65
CA TYR A 183 -0.07 12.24 -13.60
C TYR A 183 0.87 11.14 -14.11
N ILE A 184 0.58 10.53 -15.27
CA ILE A 184 1.43 9.51 -15.90
C ILE A 184 2.78 10.08 -16.33
N ARG A 185 2.83 11.31 -16.83
CA ARG A 185 4.08 11.99 -17.15
C ARG A 185 4.95 12.24 -15.92
N ARG A 186 4.35 12.66 -14.79
CA ARG A 186 5.04 12.78 -13.52
C ARG A 186 5.53 11.42 -13.03
N TYR A 187 4.69 10.40 -13.06
CA TYR A 187 5.06 9.02 -12.74
C TYR A 187 6.29 8.57 -13.55
N SER A 188 6.25 8.77 -14.89
CA SER A 188 7.36 8.46 -15.79
C SER A 188 8.65 9.14 -15.35
N SER A 189 8.61 10.45 -15.07
CA SER A 189 9.80 11.21 -14.69
C SER A 189 10.41 10.76 -13.38
N GLU A 190 9.59 10.45 -12.37
CA GLU A 190 10.06 9.96 -11.06
C GLU A 190 10.71 8.58 -11.18
N PHE A 191 10.09 7.64 -11.90
CA PHE A 191 10.64 6.29 -12.09
C PHE A 191 11.87 6.28 -13.02
N LYS A 192 11.89 7.13 -14.03
CA LYS A 192 13.08 7.32 -14.88
C LYS A 192 14.28 7.77 -14.06
N ARG A 193 14.09 8.81 -13.23
CA ARG A 193 15.14 9.31 -12.33
C ARG A 193 15.62 8.21 -11.36
N ALA A 194 14.72 7.42 -10.81
CA ALA A 194 15.07 6.32 -9.91
C ALA A 194 15.88 5.21 -10.61
N MET A 195 15.58 4.94 -11.89
CA MET A 195 16.36 4.03 -12.71
C MET A 195 17.78 4.57 -12.96
N GLU A 196 17.90 5.87 -13.28
CA GLU A 196 19.19 6.53 -13.48
C GLU A 196 20.04 6.52 -12.19
N MET A 197 19.40 6.63 -11.04
CA MET A 197 20.05 6.55 -9.71
C MET A 197 20.29 5.10 -9.22
N GLN A 198 19.91 4.09 -9.99
CA GLN A 198 20.01 2.67 -9.65
C GLN A 198 19.28 2.29 -8.33
N GLU A 199 18.18 2.99 -8.02
CA GLU A 199 17.38 2.74 -6.84
C GLU A 199 16.36 1.59 -7.02
N ILE A 200 16.02 1.25 -8.26
CA ILE A 200 15.01 0.24 -8.57
C ILE A 200 15.69 -1.10 -8.90
N ASP A 201 15.38 -2.10 -8.09
CA ASP A 201 15.71 -3.49 -8.39
C ASP A 201 14.57 -4.12 -9.20
N GLN A 202 14.85 -4.50 -10.45
CA GLN A 202 13.85 -5.13 -11.32
C GLN A 202 13.35 -6.48 -10.81
N THR A 203 14.13 -7.19 -10.00
CA THR A 203 13.83 -8.56 -9.56
C THR A 203 12.64 -8.62 -8.59
N ILE A 204 12.30 -7.51 -7.95
CA ILE A 204 11.15 -7.42 -7.03
C ILE A 204 9.81 -7.31 -7.76
N PHE A 205 9.84 -6.94 -9.06
CA PHE A 205 8.65 -6.80 -9.90
C PHE A 205 8.38 -8.09 -10.68
N THR A 206 7.11 -8.36 -10.91
CA THR A 206 6.74 -9.37 -11.89
C THR A 206 7.12 -8.91 -13.30
N LYS A 207 7.24 -9.84 -14.25
CA LYS A 207 7.54 -9.52 -15.66
C LYS A 207 6.55 -8.49 -16.25
N LEU A 208 5.28 -8.60 -15.88
CA LEU A 208 4.24 -7.67 -16.35
C LEU A 208 4.38 -6.28 -15.73
N GLU A 209 4.60 -6.21 -14.41
CA GLU A 209 4.84 -4.93 -13.72
C GLU A 209 6.05 -4.22 -14.29
N TRP A 210 7.14 -4.96 -14.49
CA TRP A 210 8.35 -4.42 -15.07
C TRP A 210 8.16 -3.90 -16.50
N ALA A 211 7.47 -4.66 -17.36
CA ALA A 211 7.14 -4.22 -18.71
C ALA A 211 6.27 -2.94 -18.71
N ASN A 212 5.33 -2.83 -17.77
CA ASN A 212 4.52 -1.61 -17.61
C ASN A 212 5.38 -0.42 -17.18
N ILE A 213 6.29 -0.59 -16.22
CA ILE A 213 7.21 0.48 -15.78
C ILE A 213 8.04 0.96 -16.97
N GLN A 214 8.63 0.03 -17.73
CA GLN A 214 9.44 0.38 -18.90
C GLN A 214 8.63 1.11 -19.99
N PHE A 215 7.37 0.70 -20.21
CA PHE A 215 6.50 1.38 -21.17
C PHE A 215 6.18 2.81 -20.71
N ILE A 216 5.84 2.99 -19.42
CA ILE A 216 5.56 4.31 -18.83
C ILE A 216 6.78 5.23 -18.94
N ILE A 217 7.98 4.72 -18.65
CA ILE A 217 9.23 5.50 -18.74
C ILE A 217 9.55 5.90 -20.18
N LYS A 218 9.41 4.96 -21.12
CA LYS A 218 9.77 5.15 -22.53
C LYS A 218 8.82 6.08 -23.25
N SER A 219 7.51 5.91 -23.07
CA SER A 219 6.47 6.58 -23.84
C SER A 219 5.22 6.82 -22.98
N PRO A 220 5.25 7.78 -22.03
CA PRO A 220 4.12 8.02 -21.12
C PRO A 220 2.83 8.40 -21.85
N ASP A 221 2.92 9.15 -22.93
CA ASP A 221 1.75 9.54 -23.72
C ASP A 221 1.14 8.34 -24.46
N ASP A 222 1.94 7.48 -25.07
CA ASP A 222 1.45 6.25 -25.71
C ASP A 222 0.83 5.30 -24.70
N TYR A 223 1.44 5.18 -23.52
CA TYR A 223 0.86 4.41 -22.41
C TYR A 223 -0.51 4.95 -22.02
N TYR A 224 -0.64 6.28 -21.87
CA TYR A 224 -1.93 6.91 -21.59
C TYR A 224 -2.97 6.57 -22.66
N TYR A 225 -2.67 6.79 -23.93
CA TYR A 225 -3.66 6.58 -25.01
C TYR A 225 -4.03 5.12 -25.20
N THR A 226 -3.07 4.20 -25.10
CA THR A 226 -3.31 2.77 -25.39
C THR A 226 -3.83 1.97 -24.22
N ARG A 227 -3.54 2.36 -22.96
CA ARG A 227 -3.88 1.59 -21.77
C ARG A 227 -4.95 2.23 -20.90
N ILE A 228 -5.00 3.55 -20.87
CA ILE A 228 -5.86 4.27 -19.92
C ILE A 228 -7.06 4.89 -20.63
N ALA A 229 -6.83 5.69 -21.67
CA ALA A 229 -7.90 6.39 -22.37
C ALA A 229 -8.88 5.43 -23.07
N CYS A 230 -8.42 4.29 -23.58
CA CYS A 230 -9.29 3.26 -24.16
C CYS A 230 -10.22 2.69 -23.11
N THR A 231 -9.68 2.28 -21.95
CA THR A 231 -10.48 1.72 -20.85
C THR A 231 -11.48 2.73 -20.27
N ASP A 232 -11.12 4.02 -20.20
CA ASP A 232 -12.03 5.07 -19.73
C ASP A 232 -13.19 5.34 -20.75
N ARG A 233 -12.97 5.09 -22.05
CA ARG A 233 -14.01 5.19 -23.08
C ARG A 233 -14.99 4.01 -23.00
N GLU A 234 -14.49 2.81 -22.84
CA GLU A 234 -15.30 1.59 -22.68
C GLU A 234 -16.24 1.70 -21.48
N ARG A 235 -15.72 2.17 -20.32
CA ARG A 235 -16.52 2.38 -19.09
C ARG A 235 -17.60 3.48 -19.19
N LYS A 236 -17.54 4.34 -20.20
CA LYS A 236 -18.58 5.36 -20.44
C LYS A 236 -19.69 4.86 -21.34
N LEU A 237 -19.48 3.72 -22.01
CA LEU A 237 -20.43 3.09 -22.89
C LEU A 237 -21.24 1.98 -22.19
N GLU A 238 -20.81 1.53 -21.00
CA GLU A 238 -21.54 0.66 -20.06
C GLU A 238 -22.36 1.50 -19.07
#